data_d8f085795d750c9743ab3171a1ca089f
#
_entry.id   d8f085795d750c9743ab3171a1ca089f
#
_cell.length_a   1.000
_cell.length_b   1.000
_cell.length_c   1.000
_cell.angle_alpha   90.00
_cell.angle_beta   90.00
_cell.angle_gamma   90.00
#
_symmetry.space_group_name_H-M   'P 1'
#
loop_
_entity.id
_entity.type
_entity.pdbx_description
1 polymer ?
#
loop_
_entity_poly.entity_id
_entity_poly.type
_entity_poly.pdbx_seq_one_letter_code
_entity_poly.pdbx_strand_id
1 'polypeptide(L)'
;ARRRWLQALAAAGSLGPGGISGLIRDALAEGNKPVAPGMHTISGNVTVNGQAAREGMLVKSGDTIVTGPKSEAIYVIGQDAYMQRERSTVSFASDAAAGVMRVITGGILSVFGKGAKKLEIPNATIGIRGTGCYIETQGKSVYFCLCYGIAEVTPLADPKQVERIETQHHDHPILIHNDSAMPTMAPATVVNHTDRELILLENLVGRWPPFYGKPGASGY
;
A
#
# COMPACT_ATOMS: atom_id res chain seq x y z
N ALA A 1 -19.55 38.64 -13.16
CA ALA A 1 -18.69 37.51 -13.58
C ALA A 1 -18.04 36.80 -12.39
N ARG A 2 -18.78 36.46 -11.28
CA ARG A 2 -18.24 35.79 -10.09
C ARG A 2 -19.23 34.77 -9.52
N ARG A 3 -19.85 33.93 -10.32
CA ARG A 3 -20.81 32.92 -9.83
C ARG A 3 -20.84 31.63 -10.65
N ARG A 4 -19.68 31.06 -11.05
CA ARG A 4 -19.63 29.79 -11.78
C ARG A 4 -18.63 28.76 -11.18
N TRP A 5 -18.25 28.87 -9.92
CA TRP A 5 -17.24 27.98 -9.29
C TRP A 5 -17.78 27.08 -8.17
N LEU A 6 -19.08 26.96 -7.99
CA LEU A 6 -19.67 26.19 -6.89
C LEU A 6 -20.65 25.06 -7.32
N GLN A 7 -20.54 24.54 -8.54
CA GLN A 7 -21.40 23.44 -8.99
C GLN A 7 -20.68 22.18 -9.50
N ALA A 8 -19.43 21.96 -9.11
CA ALA A 8 -18.66 20.75 -9.50
C ALA A 8 -18.34 19.81 -8.31
N LEU A 9 -19.11 19.83 -7.24
CA LEU A 9 -18.89 18.98 -6.07
C LEU A 9 -20.15 18.24 -5.63
N ALA A 10 -20.88 17.66 -6.57
CA ALA A 10 -21.98 16.75 -6.28
C ALA A 10 -22.13 15.70 -7.40
N ALA A 11 -21.08 14.92 -7.65
CA ALA A 11 -21.19 13.63 -8.31
C ALA A 11 -20.68 12.58 -7.35
N ALA A 12 -21.47 12.31 -6.31
CA ALA A 12 -21.32 11.15 -5.48
C ALA A 12 -21.63 9.90 -6.31
N GLY A 13 -20.69 8.98 -6.38
CA GLY A 13 -20.96 7.57 -6.46
C GLY A 13 -21.05 6.95 -7.82
N SER A 14 -20.26 6.07 -7.99
CA SER A 14 -19.99 4.96 -8.89
C SER A 14 -18.74 5.22 -9.71
N LEU A 15 -17.71 4.45 -9.41
CA LEU A 15 -16.63 4.22 -10.36
C LEU A 15 -17.30 3.83 -11.69
N GLY A 16 -17.16 4.68 -12.71
CA GLY A 16 -17.57 4.36 -14.06
C GLY A 16 -16.94 3.06 -14.53
N PRO A 17 -17.28 2.51 -15.70
CA PRO A 17 -16.85 1.20 -16.19
C PRO A 17 -15.32 1.00 -16.29
N GLY A 18 -14.51 1.94 -15.83
CA GLY A 18 -13.05 1.88 -15.77
C GLY A 18 -12.44 1.49 -14.41
N GLY A 19 -13.18 1.50 -13.30
CA GLY A 19 -12.63 1.18 -11.97
C GLY A 19 -11.29 1.85 -11.70
N ILE A 20 -10.40 1.16 -10.96
CA ILE A 20 -9.02 1.61 -10.68
C ILE A 20 -8.19 1.83 -11.95
N SER A 21 -8.45 1.07 -13.02
CA SER A 21 -7.76 1.25 -14.31
C SER A 21 -8.00 2.64 -14.90
N GLY A 22 -9.18 3.23 -14.70
CA GLY A 22 -9.47 4.61 -15.08
C GLY A 22 -8.65 5.62 -14.29
N LEU A 23 -8.59 5.44 -12.97
CA LEU A 23 -7.81 6.30 -12.07
C LEU A 23 -6.31 6.25 -12.37
N ILE A 24 -5.78 5.07 -12.66
CA ILE A 24 -4.37 4.89 -13.06
C ILE A 24 -4.09 5.69 -14.32
N ARG A 25 -4.97 5.60 -15.33
CA ARG A 25 -4.81 6.35 -16.59
C ARG A 25 -4.84 7.86 -16.35
N ASP A 26 -5.77 8.33 -15.52
CA ASP A 26 -5.96 9.75 -15.24
C ASP A 26 -4.77 10.29 -14.42
N ALA A 27 -4.29 9.54 -13.41
CA ALA A 27 -3.09 9.89 -12.64
C ALA A 27 -1.82 9.96 -13.53
N LEU A 28 -1.68 9.04 -14.49
CA LEU A 28 -0.57 9.07 -15.45
C LEU A 28 -0.66 10.26 -16.41
N ALA A 29 -1.88 10.72 -16.74
CA ALA A 29 -2.11 11.86 -17.61
C ALA A 29 -1.94 13.21 -16.89
N GLU A 30 -2.35 13.30 -15.62
CA GLU A 30 -2.27 14.53 -14.81
C GLU A 30 -0.90 14.77 -14.17
N GLY A 31 -0.06 13.75 -14.10
CA GLY A 31 1.29 13.81 -13.54
C GLY A 31 1.32 13.84 -12.01
N ASN A 32 2.49 14.15 -11.48
CA ASN A 32 2.85 14.15 -10.07
C ASN A 32 2.18 15.32 -9.31
N LYS A 33 0.93 15.16 -8.86
CA LYS A 33 0.20 16.15 -8.08
C LYS A 33 -0.22 15.55 -6.73
N PRO A 34 0.38 16.00 -5.62
CA PRO A 34 -0.01 15.49 -4.30
C PRO A 34 -1.47 15.85 -4.00
N VAL A 35 -2.17 14.87 -3.42
CA VAL A 35 -3.55 15.04 -2.96
C VAL A 35 -3.60 15.28 -1.46
N ALA A 36 -4.73 15.78 -0.97
CA ALA A 36 -4.94 15.94 0.47
C ALA A 36 -4.93 14.57 1.20
N PRO A 37 -4.39 14.48 2.42
CA PRO A 37 -4.47 13.27 3.24
C PRO A 37 -5.91 12.82 3.48
N GLY A 38 -6.13 11.51 3.57
CA GLY A 38 -7.43 10.88 3.80
C GLY A 38 -7.79 9.84 2.75
N MET A 39 -9.04 9.38 2.77
CA MET A 39 -9.58 8.44 1.78
C MET A 39 -9.71 9.14 0.43
N HIS A 40 -9.01 8.61 -0.57
CA HIS A 40 -9.02 9.14 -1.93
C HIS A 40 -10.04 8.42 -2.81
N THR A 41 -10.08 7.09 -2.73
CA THR A 41 -10.96 6.25 -3.55
C THR A 41 -11.47 5.08 -2.73
N ILE A 42 -12.74 4.77 -2.88
CA ILE A 42 -13.42 3.65 -2.22
C ILE A 42 -14.19 2.86 -3.26
N SER A 43 -13.99 1.55 -3.27
CA SER A 43 -14.82 0.60 -4.00
C SER A 43 -15.37 -0.44 -3.04
N GLY A 44 -16.67 -0.67 -3.08
CA GLY A 44 -17.33 -1.66 -2.22
C GLY A 44 -17.50 -1.22 -0.77
N ASN A 45 -17.39 -2.16 0.17
CA ASN A 45 -17.58 -1.94 1.59
C ASN A 45 -16.23 -1.70 2.28
N VAL A 46 -16.02 -0.48 2.75
CA VAL A 46 -14.82 -0.06 3.47
C VAL A 46 -15.21 0.65 4.75
N THR A 47 -14.53 0.34 5.84
CA THR A 47 -14.73 1.00 7.12
C THR A 47 -13.44 1.54 7.70
N VAL A 48 -13.54 2.65 8.45
CA VAL A 48 -12.47 3.20 9.30
C VAL A 48 -12.99 3.16 10.74
N ASN A 49 -12.29 2.42 11.61
CA ASN A 49 -12.70 2.20 13.02
C ASN A 49 -14.15 1.69 13.14
N GLY A 50 -14.58 0.81 12.22
CA GLY A 50 -15.94 0.25 12.18
C GLY A 50 -17.01 1.19 11.60
N GLN A 51 -16.69 2.42 11.25
CA GLN A 51 -17.61 3.35 10.59
C GLN A 51 -17.43 3.30 9.08
N ALA A 52 -18.54 3.37 8.31
CA ALA A 52 -18.47 3.39 6.86
C ALA A 52 -17.57 4.53 6.35
N ALA A 53 -16.59 4.17 5.56
CA ALA A 53 -15.66 5.13 4.96
C ALA A 53 -16.34 5.91 3.83
N ARG A 54 -15.85 7.12 3.57
CA ARG A 54 -16.25 7.99 2.45
C ARG A 54 -15.04 8.76 1.94
N GLU A 55 -15.04 9.08 0.69
CA GLU A 55 -13.99 9.89 0.07
C GLU A 55 -13.85 11.24 0.81
N GLY A 56 -12.62 11.68 0.97
CA GLY A 56 -12.27 12.85 1.77
C GLY A 56 -12.26 12.63 3.29
N MET A 57 -12.67 11.45 3.79
CA MET A 57 -12.58 11.12 5.21
C MET A 57 -11.11 11.06 5.63
N LEU A 58 -10.73 11.85 6.63
CA LEU A 58 -9.35 11.84 7.14
C LEU A 58 -9.00 10.48 7.74
N VAL A 59 -7.87 9.94 7.34
CA VAL A 59 -7.24 8.76 7.92
C VAL A 59 -5.95 9.17 8.59
N LYS A 60 -5.71 8.71 9.81
CA LYS A 60 -4.57 9.11 10.65
C LYS A 60 -3.99 7.93 11.43
N SER A 61 -2.87 8.17 12.09
CA SER A 61 -2.31 7.24 13.08
C SER A 61 -3.36 6.89 14.14
N GLY A 62 -3.42 5.64 14.55
CA GLY A 62 -4.43 5.07 15.44
C GLY A 62 -5.63 4.45 14.72
N ASP A 63 -5.83 4.72 13.45
CA ASP A 63 -6.97 4.19 12.72
C ASP A 63 -6.74 2.74 12.24
N THR A 64 -7.85 2.02 12.14
CA THR A 64 -7.94 0.69 11.53
C THR A 64 -8.87 0.74 10.34
N ILE A 65 -8.37 0.32 9.19
CA ILE A 65 -9.11 0.28 7.93
C ILE A 65 -9.43 -1.19 7.60
N VAL A 66 -10.69 -1.45 7.28
CA VAL A 66 -11.16 -2.78 6.88
C VAL A 66 -11.86 -2.69 5.53
N THR A 67 -11.45 -3.55 4.60
CA THR A 67 -12.09 -3.74 3.30
C THR A 67 -12.82 -5.09 3.27
N GLY A 68 -14.06 -5.09 2.82
CA GLY A 68 -14.87 -6.28 2.63
C GLY A 68 -14.52 -7.07 1.36
N PRO A 69 -15.29 -8.13 1.03
CA PRO A 69 -15.17 -8.82 -0.24
C PRO A 69 -15.43 -7.89 -1.42
N LYS A 70 -14.66 -8.04 -2.50
CA LYS A 70 -14.75 -7.21 -3.72
C LYS A 70 -14.67 -5.71 -3.43
N SER A 71 -13.89 -5.35 -2.42
CA SER A 71 -13.73 -3.97 -1.96
C SER A 71 -12.28 -3.56 -2.01
N GLU A 72 -12.04 -2.29 -2.23
CA GLU A 72 -10.69 -1.72 -2.32
C GLU A 72 -10.71 -0.27 -1.85
N ALA A 73 -9.62 0.17 -1.25
CA ALA A 73 -9.45 1.54 -0.81
C ALA A 73 -8.08 2.09 -1.18
N ILE A 74 -8.05 3.35 -1.66
CA ILE A 74 -6.83 4.11 -1.83
C ILE A 74 -6.89 5.29 -0.85
N TYR A 75 -5.84 5.47 -0.06
CA TYR A 75 -5.77 6.54 0.93
C TYR A 75 -4.35 7.02 1.17
N VAL A 76 -4.26 8.24 1.68
CA VAL A 76 -3.00 8.93 1.98
C VAL A 76 -2.94 9.30 3.45
N ILE A 77 -1.82 8.97 4.11
CA ILE A 77 -1.51 9.38 5.48
C ILE A 77 -0.15 10.10 5.47
N GLY A 78 -0.17 11.41 5.65
CA GLY A 78 1.05 12.23 5.59
C GLY A 78 1.76 12.14 4.23
N GLN A 79 2.92 11.53 4.18
CA GLN A 79 3.72 11.32 2.97
C GLN A 79 3.64 9.90 2.40
N ASP A 80 2.75 9.07 2.93
CA ASP A 80 2.61 7.67 2.59
C ASP A 80 1.28 7.46 1.87
N ALA A 81 1.25 6.64 0.82
CA ALA A 81 0.03 6.28 0.11
C ALA A 81 -0.15 4.76 0.07
N TYR A 82 -1.39 4.34 0.07
CA TYR A 82 -1.79 2.95 0.27
C TYR A 82 -2.90 2.55 -0.68
N MET A 83 -2.82 1.33 -1.22
CA MET A 83 -3.90 0.66 -1.94
C MET A 83 -4.18 -0.66 -1.23
N GLN A 84 -5.26 -0.69 -0.48
CA GLN A 84 -5.67 -1.83 0.33
C GLN A 84 -6.65 -2.70 -0.46
N ARG A 85 -6.30 -3.97 -0.65
CA ARG A 85 -7.08 -4.96 -1.41
C ARG A 85 -8.30 -5.44 -0.64
N GLU A 86 -9.13 -6.25 -1.26
CA GLU A 86 -10.29 -6.86 -0.63
C GLU A 86 -9.92 -7.71 0.60
N ARG A 87 -10.88 -7.91 1.53
CA ARG A 87 -10.75 -8.76 2.73
C ARG A 87 -9.51 -8.45 3.57
N SER A 88 -9.14 -7.20 3.62
CA SER A 88 -7.93 -6.75 4.32
C SER A 88 -8.26 -5.96 5.58
N THR A 89 -7.44 -6.15 6.60
CA THR A 89 -7.47 -5.39 7.84
C THR A 89 -6.08 -4.84 8.09
N VAL A 90 -5.98 -3.52 8.10
CA VAL A 90 -4.71 -2.79 8.34
C VAL A 90 -4.93 -1.77 9.43
N SER A 91 -4.01 -1.71 10.40
CA SER A 91 -4.03 -0.73 11.48
C SER A 91 -2.72 0.07 11.53
N PHE A 92 -2.82 1.31 11.95
CA PHE A 92 -1.72 2.22 12.15
C PHE A 92 -1.55 2.49 13.64
N ALA A 93 -0.31 2.45 14.16
CA ALA A 93 -0.10 2.75 15.57
C ALA A 93 -0.52 4.19 15.90
N SER A 94 -1.03 4.39 17.12
CA SER A 94 -1.46 5.72 17.61
C SER A 94 -0.28 6.67 17.82
N ASP A 95 0.92 6.15 18.06
CA ASP A 95 2.13 6.96 18.14
C ASP A 95 2.66 7.22 16.71
N ALA A 96 2.39 8.42 16.22
CA ALA A 96 2.85 8.86 14.90
C ALA A 96 4.39 8.85 14.77
N ALA A 97 5.12 9.02 15.88
CA ALA A 97 6.59 8.97 15.88
C ALA A 97 7.13 7.55 15.68
N ALA A 98 6.35 6.53 16.06
CA ALA A 98 6.77 5.13 15.89
C ALA A 98 6.69 4.65 14.44
N GLY A 99 5.89 5.29 13.57
CA GLY A 99 5.75 4.93 12.15
C GLY A 99 5.40 3.45 11.93
N VAL A 100 4.56 2.87 12.79
CA VAL A 100 4.22 1.44 12.75
C VAL A 100 2.92 1.22 11.99
N MET A 101 2.97 0.37 10.96
CA MET A 101 1.80 -0.17 10.27
C MET A 101 1.70 -1.67 10.54
N ARG A 102 0.51 -2.14 10.86
CA ARG A 102 0.23 -3.57 11.09
C ARG A 102 -0.74 -4.09 10.03
N VAL A 103 -0.30 -5.09 9.27
CA VAL A 103 -1.16 -5.84 8.36
C VAL A 103 -1.65 -7.10 9.08
N ILE A 104 -2.94 -7.17 9.33
CA ILE A 104 -3.56 -8.28 10.10
C ILE A 104 -4.03 -9.36 9.13
N THR A 105 -4.73 -8.97 8.06
CA THR A 105 -5.19 -9.88 7.01
C THR A 105 -5.19 -9.19 5.65
N GLY A 106 -5.23 -9.99 4.58
CA GLY A 106 -5.40 -9.52 3.20
C GLY A 106 -4.14 -8.94 2.58
N GLY A 107 -4.31 -8.02 1.65
CA GLY A 107 -3.23 -7.44 0.85
C GLY A 107 -3.21 -5.91 0.85
N ILE A 108 -2.01 -5.34 0.79
CA ILE A 108 -1.81 -3.90 0.71
C ILE A 108 -0.54 -3.56 -0.08
N LEU A 109 -0.70 -2.67 -1.06
CA LEU A 109 0.40 -2.00 -1.74
C LEU A 109 0.64 -0.65 -1.05
N SER A 110 1.88 -0.36 -0.71
CA SER A 110 2.25 0.82 0.08
C SER A 110 3.46 1.51 -0.51
N VAL A 111 3.44 2.84 -0.52
CA VAL A 111 4.62 3.67 -0.82
C VAL A 111 4.87 4.60 0.36
N PHE A 112 6.11 4.67 0.80
CA PHE A 112 6.49 5.37 2.02
C PHE A 112 7.41 6.54 1.73
N GLY A 113 7.16 7.67 2.39
CA GLY A 113 8.05 8.81 2.40
C GLY A 113 9.37 8.53 3.13
N LYS A 114 10.20 9.56 3.20
CA LYS A 114 11.49 9.49 3.91
C LYS A 114 11.28 9.19 5.40
N GLY A 115 12.23 8.45 5.97
CA GLY A 115 12.22 8.05 7.38
C GLY A 115 12.14 6.54 7.56
N ALA A 116 12.47 6.09 8.77
CA ALA A 116 12.34 4.70 9.15
C ALA A 116 10.87 4.39 9.47
N LYS A 117 10.37 3.26 8.99
CA LYS A 117 9.04 2.73 9.32
C LYS A 117 9.19 1.28 9.76
N LYS A 118 8.23 0.82 10.54
CA LYS A 118 8.12 -0.57 10.98
C LYS A 118 6.82 -1.16 10.49
N LEU A 119 6.90 -2.30 9.82
CA LEU A 119 5.74 -3.09 9.41
C LEU A 119 5.65 -4.31 10.32
N GLU A 120 4.50 -4.54 10.91
CA GLU A 120 4.18 -5.74 11.67
C GLU A 120 3.20 -6.58 10.86
N ILE A 121 3.62 -7.78 10.51
CA ILE A 121 2.83 -8.74 9.74
C ILE A 121 2.71 -10.04 10.55
N PRO A 122 1.79 -10.95 10.24
CA PRO A 122 1.57 -12.15 11.06
C PRO A 122 2.82 -13.00 11.31
N ASN A 123 3.76 -13.02 10.38
CA ASN A 123 4.92 -13.92 10.40
C ASN A 123 6.27 -13.19 10.61
N ALA A 124 6.30 -11.87 10.55
CA ALA A 124 7.55 -11.11 10.67
C ALA A 124 7.34 -9.67 11.16
N THR A 125 8.44 -9.06 11.55
CA THR A 125 8.60 -7.61 11.62
C THR A 125 9.53 -7.17 10.50
N ILE A 126 9.20 -6.07 9.84
CA ILE A 126 9.98 -5.54 8.71
C ILE A 126 10.29 -4.07 8.99
N GLY A 127 11.57 -3.75 9.06
CA GLY A 127 12.05 -2.37 9.05
C GLY A 127 12.25 -1.89 7.62
N ILE A 128 11.71 -0.72 7.27
CA ILE A 128 11.82 -0.15 5.91
C ILE A 128 12.29 1.30 5.95
N ARG A 129 12.86 1.74 4.83
CA ARG A 129 13.30 3.12 4.69
C ARG A 129 13.10 3.63 3.26
N GLY A 130 12.14 4.54 3.04
CA GLY A 130 11.88 5.20 1.77
C GLY A 130 11.57 4.19 0.64
N THR A 131 10.52 3.38 0.78
CA THR A 131 10.29 2.19 -0.01
C THR A 131 8.90 2.14 -0.62
N GLY A 132 8.74 1.32 -1.69
CA GLY A 132 7.47 0.74 -2.09
C GLY A 132 7.46 -0.75 -1.77
N CYS A 133 6.36 -1.28 -1.24
CA CYS A 133 6.23 -2.70 -0.98
C CYS A 133 4.78 -3.20 -1.10
N TYR A 134 4.64 -4.46 -1.44
CA TYR A 134 3.38 -5.20 -1.40
C TYR A 134 3.46 -6.33 -0.37
N ILE A 135 2.41 -6.42 0.45
CA ILE A 135 2.25 -7.44 1.48
C ILE A 135 0.92 -8.14 1.25
N GLU A 136 0.90 -9.47 1.32
CA GLU A 136 -0.35 -10.25 1.24
C GLU A 136 -0.29 -11.48 2.15
N THR A 137 -1.31 -11.63 3.00
CA THR A 137 -1.43 -12.79 3.88
C THR A 137 -2.02 -13.98 3.10
N GLN A 138 -1.38 -15.13 3.17
CA GLN A 138 -1.73 -16.35 2.44
C GLN A 138 -1.80 -17.54 3.41
N GLY A 139 -2.84 -17.60 4.23
CA GLY A 139 -3.00 -18.65 5.24
C GLY A 139 -1.89 -18.62 6.29
N LYS A 140 -1.00 -19.62 6.30
CA LYS A 140 0.15 -19.69 7.21
C LYS A 140 1.40 -18.95 6.70
N SER A 141 1.33 -18.36 5.50
CA SER A 141 2.43 -17.66 4.88
C SER A 141 2.05 -16.20 4.65
N VAL A 142 3.05 -15.33 4.58
CA VAL A 142 2.89 -13.94 4.14
C VAL A 142 3.80 -13.73 2.95
N TYR A 143 3.23 -13.25 1.86
CA TYR A 143 3.98 -12.76 0.71
C TYR A 143 4.46 -11.35 1.00
N PHE A 144 5.73 -11.10 0.74
CA PHE A 144 6.35 -9.78 0.83
C PHE A 144 7.17 -9.50 -0.44
N CYS A 145 6.84 -8.43 -1.14
CA CYS A 145 7.64 -7.90 -2.23
C CYS A 145 8.12 -6.49 -1.86
N LEU A 146 9.42 -6.32 -1.73
CA LEU A 146 10.03 -5.00 -1.72
C LEU A 146 10.11 -4.54 -3.19
N CYS A 147 9.28 -3.58 -3.58
CA CYS A 147 9.24 -3.11 -4.95
C CYS A 147 10.46 -2.25 -5.30
N TYR A 148 10.92 -1.45 -4.34
CA TYR A 148 12.18 -0.68 -4.38
C TYR A 148 12.55 -0.20 -2.98
N GLY A 149 13.84 0.08 -2.76
CA GLY A 149 14.37 0.61 -1.50
C GLY A 149 15.09 -0.44 -0.67
N ILE A 150 15.01 -0.30 0.66
CA ILE A 150 15.71 -1.17 1.61
C ILE A 150 14.73 -1.66 2.66
N ALA A 151 14.75 -2.97 2.92
CA ALA A 151 14.01 -3.61 3.99
C ALA A 151 14.92 -4.54 4.80
N GLU A 152 14.61 -4.66 6.09
CA GLU A 152 15.20 -5.64 7.00
C GLU A 152 14.06 -6.50 7.55
N VAL A 153 14.04 -7.76 7.16
CA VAL A 153 12.98 -8.73 7.50
C VAL A 153 13.45 -9.58 8.66
N THR A 154 12.71 -9.57 9.77
CA THR A 154 12.95 -10.40 10.95
C THR A 154 11.76 -11.35 11.13
N PRO A 155 11.87 -12.62 10.76
CA PRO A 155 10.81 -13.61 10.94
C PRO A 155 10.53 -13.85 12.44
N LEU A 156 9.25 -14.03 12.80
CA LEU A 156 8.89 -14.36 14.19
C LEU A 156 9.24 -15.80 14.56
N ALA A 157 9.24 -16.71 13.59
CA ALA A 157 9.59 -18.13 13.81
C ALA A 157 11.09 -18.32 14.15
N ASP A 158 11.96 -17.49 13.58
CA ASP A 158 13.40 -17.47 13.89
C ASP A 158 13.95 -16.05 13.84
N PRO A 159 13.91 -15.29 14.93
CA PRO A 159 14.38 -13.90 14.97
C PRO A 159 15.89 -13.71 14.74
N LYS A 160 16.66 -14.79 14.69
CA LYS A 160 18.09 -14.72 14.36
C LYS A 160 18.33 -14.73 12.84
N GLN A 161 17.35 -15.20 12.07
CA GLN A 161 17.41 -15.24 10.61
C GLN A 161 16.95 -13.90 10.03
N VAL A 162 17.73 -12.84 10.25
CA VAL A 162 17.43 -11.51 9.70
C VAL A 162 17.92 -11.45 8.26
N GLU A 163 17.04 -11.03 7.35
CA GLU A 163 17.39 -10.81 5.93
C GLU A 163 17.27 -9.33 5.57
N ARG A 164 18.38 -8.77 5.04
CA ARG A 164 18.40 -7.44 4.46
C ARG A 164 18.20 -7.52 2.97
N ILE A 165 17.10 -6.95 2.49
CA ILE A 165 16.74 -6.87 1.08
C ILE A 165 16.98 -5.43 0.62
N GLU A 166 17.67 -5.28 -0.53
CA GLU A 166 17.83 -4.02 -1.24
C GLU A 166 17.51 -4.26 -2.71
N THR A 167 16.55 -3.53 -3.25
CA THR A 167 16.09 -3.73 -4.62
C THR A 167 15.81 -2.39 -5.29
N GLN A 168 15.93 -2.38 -6.61
CA GLN A 168 15.58 -1.23 -7.43
C GLN A 168 14.24 -1.42 -8.13
N HIS A 169 13.83 -2.67 -8.41
CA HIS A 169 12.62 -2.97 -9.15
C HIS A 169 12.23 -4.46 -9.02
N HIS A 170 11.50 -4.83 -7.97
CA HIS A 170 10.91 -6.17 -7.73
C HIS A 170 11.89 -7.36 -7.81
N ASP A 171 13.17 -7.14 -7.50
CA ASP A 171 14.21 -8.15 -7.75
C ASP A 171 14.17 -9.35 -6.79
N HIS A 172 13.50 -9.21 -5.63
CA HIS A 172 13.60 -10.19 -4.55
C HIS A 172 12.30 -10.35 -3.73
N PRO A 173 11.17 -10.77 -4.36
CA PRO A 173 9.98 -11.12 -3.60
C PRO A 173 10.18 -12.42 -2.83
N ILE A 174 9.59 -12.52 -1.62
CA ILE A 174 9.72 -13.67 -0.74
C ILE A 174 8.37 -14.10 -0.15
N LEU A 175 8.30 -15.38 0.22
CA LEU A 175 7.29 -15.94 1.11
C LEU A 175 7.92 -16.12 2.50
N ILE A 176 7.23 -15.64 3.54
CA ILE A 176 7.62 -15.80 4.93
C ILE A 176 6.65 -16.78 5.55
N HIS A 177 7.15 -17.93 6.03
CA HIS A 177 6.32 -19.00 6.55
C HIS A 177 6.28 -19.00 8.07
N ASN A 178 5.13 -19.38 8.63
CA ASN A 178 4.97 -19.73 10.04
C ASN A 178 4.57 -21.22 10.15
N ASP A 179 5.37 -22.06 9.50
CA ASP A 179 5.21 -23.50 9.49
C ASP A 179 6.59 -24.14 9.59
N SER A 180 6.83 -24.93 10.66
CA SER A 180 8.12 -25.57 10.92
C SER A 180 8.51 -26.64 9.87
N ALA A 181 7.58 -27.04 9.01
CA ALA A 181 7.85 -27.95 7.90
C ALA A 181 8.37 -27.22 6.63
N MET A 182 8.37 -25.88 6.64
CA MET A 182 8.79 -25.05 5.52
C MET A 182 10.02 -24.21 5.90
N PRO A 183 10.87 -23.83 4.92
CA PRO A 183 11.88 -22.80 5.18
C PRO A 183 11.23 -21.52 5.71
N THR A 184 11.83 -20.86 6.69
CA THR A 184 11.29 -19.62 7.29
C THR A 184 11.03 -18.55 6.25
N MET A 185 11.92 -18.43 5.25
CA MET A 185 11.76 -17.58 4.08
C MET A 185 12.10 -18.37 2.81
N ALA A 186 11.38 -18.11 1.73
CA ALA A 186 11.59 -18.72 0.42
C ALA A 186 11.40 -17.70 -0.70
N PRO A 187 12.16 -17.79 -1.81
CA PRO A 187 11.95 -16.94 -2.98
C PRO A 187 10.53 -17.08 -3.54
N ALA A 188 10.02 -15.99 -4.10
CA ALA A 188 8.72 -15.94 -4.77
C ALA A 188 8.82 -15.20 -6.11
N THR A 189 7.74 -15.19 -6.88
CA THR A 189 7.58 -14.37 -8.08
C THR A 189 6.72 -13.15 -7.78
N VAL A 190 6.80 -12.11 -8.62
CA VAL A 190 5.95 -10.92 -8.48
C VAL A 190 4.50 -11.29 -8.77
N VAL A 191 3.59 -10.97 -7.86
CA VAL A 191 2.15 -11.26 -7.97
C VAL A 191 1.31 -10.11 -7.42
N ASN A 192 0.09 -9.96 -7.93
CA ASN A 192 -1.00 -9.16 -7.38
C ASN A 192 -0.73 -7.64 -7.21
N HIS A 193 0.32 -7.12 -7.83
CA HIS A 193 0.57 -5.67 -7.91
C HIS A 193 1.35 -5.33 -9.17
N THR A 194 1.28 -4.07 -9.61
CA THR A 194 1.86 -3.62 -10.87
C THR A 194 2.63 -2.30 -10.69
N ASP A 195 3.56 -2.03 -11.62
CA ASP A 195 4.27 -0.76 -11.70
C ASP A 195 3.35 0.45 -11.83
N ARG A 196 2.24 0.29 -12.57
CA ARG A 196 1.25 1.36 -12.75
C ARG A 196 0.58 1.76 -11.45
N GLU A 197 0.30 0.80 -10.58
CA GLU A 197 -0.26 1.05 -9.25
C GLU A 197 0.75 1.75 -8.34
N LEU A 198 2.03 1.37 -8.40
CA LEU A 198 3.11 2.07 -7.69
C LEU A 198 3.26 3.52 -8.16
N ILE A 199 3.22 3.75 -9.47
CA ILE A 199 3.26 5.10 -10.06
C ILE A 199 2.05 5.91 -9.59
N LEU A 200 0.85 5.33 -9.60
CA LEU A 200 -0.36 5.98 -9.07
C LEU A 200 -0.14 6.42 -7.61
N LEU A 201 0.27 5.51 -6.73
CA LEU A 201 0.45 5.82 -5.31
C LEU A 201 1.53 6.88 -5.07
N GLU A 202 2.66 6.80 -5.77
CA GLU A 202 3.71 7.80 -5.67
C GLU A 202 3.25 9.17 -6.16
N ASN A 203 2.47 9.23 -7.24
CA ASN A 203 1.90 10.47 -7.76
C ASN A 203 0.96 11.14 -6.76
N LEU A 204 0.15 10.36 -6.00
CA LEU A 204 -0.73 10.89 -4.96
C LEU A 204 0.01 11.62 -3.84
N VAL A 205 1.29 11.33 -3.64
CA VAL A 205 2.14 11.97 -2.63
C VAL A 205 3.26 12.83 -3.24
N GLY A 206 3.11 13.19 -4.51
CA GLY A 206 3.99 14.13 -5.20
C GLY A 206 5.36 13.55 -5.58
N ARG A 207 5.49 12.26 -5.80
CA ARG A 207 6.73 11.57 -6.13
C ARG A 207 6.60 10.71 -7.39
N TRP A 208 7.75 10.20 -7.85
CA TRP A 208 7.88 9.15 -8.85
C TRP A 208 8.66 7.99 -8.26
N PRO A 209 8.30 6.72 -8.56
CA PRO A 209 9.11 5.60 -8.13
C PRO A 209 10.49 5.64 -8.82
N PRO A 210 11.56 5.13 -8.17
CA PRO A 210 12.93 5.26 -8.67
C PRO A 210 13.19 4.54 -10.00
N PHE A 211 12.32 3.61 -10.40
CA PHE A 211 12.40 2.92 -11.68
C PHE A 211 11.70 3.68 -12.82
N TYR A 212 10.90 4.70 -12.53
CA TYR A 212 10.16 5.44 -13.56
C TYR A 212 11.08 6.01 -14.65
N GLY A 213 10.72 5.79 -15.92
CA GLY A 213 11.51 6.23 -17.08
C GLY A 213 12.77 5.42 -17.38
N LYS A 214 13.05 4.35 -16.61
CA LYS A 214 14.17 3.45 -16.90
C LYS A 214 13.76 2.34 -17.88
N PRO A 215 14.67 1.85 -18.74
CA PRO A 215 14.41 0.68 -19.59
C PRO A 215 14.01 -0.53 -18.74
N GLY A 216 12.96 -1.25 -19.14
CA GLY A 216 12.45 -2.42 -18.43
C GLY A 216 11.39 -2.13 -17.33
N ALA A 217 11.11 -0.87 -17.04
CA ALA A 217 10.16 -0.45 -16.00
C ALA A 217 8.67 -0.53 -16.39
N SER A 218 8.31 -1.23 -17.44
CA SER A 218 6.91 -1.36 -17.89
C SER A 218 6.45 -2.82 -18.01
N GLY A 219 7.09 -3.75 -17.34
CA GLY A 219 6.93 -5.19 -17.53
C GLY A 219 6.05 -5.92 -16.52
N TYR A 220 5.51 -5.25 -15.50
CA TYR A 220 4.68 -5.86 -14.45
C TYR A 220 3.34 -5.18 -14.29
#